data_6613418c9d10cadc89ada07135a4e83f
#
_entry.id   6613418c9d10cadc89ada07135a4e83f
#
_cell.length_a   1.000
_cell.length_b   1.000
_cell.length_c   1.000
_cell.angle_alpha   90.00
_cell.angle_beta   90.00
_cell.angle_gamma   90.00
#
_symmetry.space_group_name_H-M   'P 1'
#
loop_
_entity.id
_entity.type
_entity.pdbx_description
1 polymer ?
#
loop_
_entity_poly.entity_id
_entity_poly.type
_entity_poly.pdbx_seq_one_letter_code
_entity_poly.pdbx_strand_id
1 'polypeptide(L)'
;MGIHNVVKLGAATAVALTMGLGALSADAKTLKLQASSKAGDWAHKFMTDTWAPKAKSMSGGAVEIEVLPTKAVVPHRETIDAVANGILDGDLNAVSYFSGRDPAFAIIGDLIAGYDTVDQVRTFCMHAGGKEILQKLYDKYLPGKIHVVGCGPYAKEAFVSTVPINTVADFKGVKVRSPEGLAAEVFKRAGAAPVSLPFSEVYTALEKGVIDAADASAHVNNNASGMYKVAKFPIYPGIHSMAVLQFIVNKKAWDKLGPEGQTALEVWYAASYDAMRREADLQDRAIAAEQRAGTDIQVIDWSTEERAKFREIAVGAWNDFAAKSPLAKEALDAHLNYMKQVGLLK
;
A
#
# COMPACT_ATOMS: atom_id res chain seq x y z
N MET A 1 30.48 -65.65 68.15
CA MET A 1 31.16 -64.35 68.06
C MET A 1 30.79 -63.74 66.72
N GLY A 2 29.75 -62.92 66.67
CA GLY A 2 29.24 -62.32 65.47
C GLY A 2 29.19 -60.82 65.62
N ILE A 3 29.78 -60.14 64.68
CA ILE A 3 29.81 -58.67 64.64
C ILE A 3 28.81 -58.21 63.58
N HIS A 4 27.80 -57.52 64.07
CA HIS A 4 26.74 -56.94 63.15
C HIS A 4 27.21 -55.56 62.67
N ASN A 5 27.37 -55.43 61.36
CA ASN A 5 27.56 -54.13 60.75
C ASN A 5 26.18 -53.55 60.34
N VAL A 6 25.82 -52.45 60.97
CA VAL A 6 24.64 -51.65 60.63
C VAL A 6 25.03 -50.64 59.55
N VAL A 7 24.49 -50.80 58.35
CA VAL A 7 24.61 -49.79 57.24
C VAL A 7 23.50 -48.77 57.45
N LYS A 8 23.87 -47.51 57.68
CA LYS A 8 22.94 -46.37 57.72
C LYS A 8 22.70 -45.89 56.27
N LEU A 9 21.49 -46.08 55.78
CA LEU A 9 21.03 -45.45 54.57
C LEU A 9 20.74 -43.95 54.81
N GLY A 10 21.48 -43.07 54.18
CA GLY A 10 21.22 -41.64 54.18
C GLY A 10 20.23 -41.34 53.06
N ALA A 11 19.04 -40.84 53.40
CA ALA A 11 18.06 -40.32 52.43
C ALA A 11 18.50 -38.93 51.89
N ALA A 12 18.90 -38.88 50.67
CA ALA A 12 19.14 -37.63 49.98
C ALA A 12 17.79 -37.06 49.44
N THR A 13 17.30 -35.98 50.08
CA THR A 13 16.11 -35.25 49.65
C THR A 13 16.48 -34.35 48.46
N ALA A 14 16.12 -34.76 47.24
CA ALA A 14 16.25 -33.91 46.06
C ALA A 14 15.13 -32.85 46.07
N VAL A 15 15.48 -31.61 46.39
CA VAL A 15 14.60 -30.45 46.19
C VAL A 15 14.58 -30.12 44.70
N ALA A 16 13.52 -30.53 44.01
CA ALA A 16 13.27 -30.11 42.65
C ALA A 16 12.78 -28.63 42.65
N LEU A 17 13.68 -27.73 42.31
CA LEU A 17 13.35 -26.32 42.04
C LEU A 17 12.59 -26.26 40.70
N THR A 18 11.26 -26.33 40.71
CA THR A 18 10.42 -25.99 39.59
C THR A 18 10.46 -24.47 39.44
N MET A 19 11.36 -23.97 38.59
CA MET A 19 11.24 -22.63 38.06
C MET A 19 10.00 -22.61 37.17
N GLY A 20 8.87 -22.22 37.73
CA GLY A 20 7.70 -21.84 36.97
C GLY A 20 8.07 -20.59 36.16
N LEU A 21 8.41 -20.77 34.88
CA LEU A 21 8.31 -19.69 33.92
C LEU A 21 6.82 -19.33 33.83
N GLY A 22 6.38 -18.44 34.71
CA GLY A 22 5.17 -17.67 34.50
C GLY A 22 5.40 -16.82 33.25
N ALA A 23 4.94 -17.29 32.12
CA ALA A 23 4.76 -16.41 30.98
C ALA A 23 3.80 -15.30 31.45
N LEU A 24 4.36 -14.14 31.81
CA LEU A 24 3.59 -12.91 31.92
C LEU A 24 2.97 -12.71 30.54
N SER A 25 1.71 -13.08 30.37
CA SER A 25 0.90 -12.67 29.24
C SER A 25 0.84 -11.15 29.32
N ALA A 26 1.78 -10.47 28.66
CA ALA A 26 1.62 -9.05 28.42
C ALA A 26 0.30 -8.92 27.63
N ASP A 27 -0.64 -8.13 28.15
CA ASP A 27 -1.86 -7.84 27.42
C ASP A 27 -1.50 -7.40 26.01
N ALA A 28 -2.08 -8.10 25.03
CA ALA A 28 -1.82 -7.81 23.62
C ALA A 28 -2.13 -6.33 23.33
N LYS A 29 -1.16 -5.64 22.74
CA LYS A 29 -1.40 -4.25 22.33
C LYS A 29 -2.16 -4.23 21.01
N THR A 30 -3.41 -3.78 21.04
CA THR A 30 -4.19 -3.54 19.83
C THR A 30 -3.74 -2.24 19.16
N LEU A 31 -3.25 -2.33 17.92
CA LEU A 31 -2.91 -1.19 17.08
C LEU A 31 -4.09 -0.86 16.17
N LYS A 32 -4.61 0.36 16.25
CA LYS A 32 -5.67 0.87 15.38
C LYS A 32 -5.05 1.53 14.15
N LEU A 33 -5.23 0.88 12.99
CA LEU A 33 -4.69 1.32 11.70
C LEU A 33 -5.83 1.76 10.79
N GLN A 34 -5.86 3.01 10.34
CA GLN A 34 -6.85 3.43 9.35
C GLN A 34 -6.33 3.22 7.94
N ALA A 35 -7.09 2.50 7.11
CA ALA A 35 -6.77 2.23 5.71
C ALA A 35 -7.39 3.27 4.77
N SER A 36 -6.92 3.30 3.50
CA SER A 36 -7.52 4.10 2.43
C SER A 36 -8.76 3.44 1.78
N SER A 37 -8.97 2.14 2.01
CA SER A 37 -10.09 1.37 1.47
C SER A 37 -11.37 1.55 2.29
N LYS A 38 -12.54 1.37 1.63
CA LYS A 38 -13.84 1.36 2.32
C LYS A 38 -14.08 0.03 3.02
N ALA A 39 -14.95 0.06 4.04
CA ALA A 39 -15.54 -1.16 4.55
C ALA A 39 -16.23 -1.92 3.42
N GLY A 40 -15.92 -3.21 3.29
CA GLY A 40 -16.48 -4.07 2.24
C GLY A 40 -15.70 -4.13 0.93
N ASP A 41 -14.77 -3.21 0.65
CA ASP A 41 -13.84 -3.33 -0.46
C ASP A 41 -13.03 -4.63 -0.34
N TRP A 42 -12.67 -5.25 -1.47
CA TRP A 42 -11.88 -6.49 -1.49
C TRP A 42 -10.57 -6.35 -0.70
N ALA A 43 -9.84 -5.26 -0.92
CA ALA A 43 -8.58 -5.00 -0.23
C ALA A 43 -8.77 -4.83 1.29
N HIS A 44 -9.87 -4.19 1.72
CA HIS A 44 -10.18 -4.04 3.14
C HIS A 44 -10.46 -5.38 3.79
N LYS A 45 -11.36 -6.19 3.18
CA LYS A 45 -11.69 -7.53 3.67
C LYS A 45 -10.48 -8.44 3.72
N PHE A 46 -9.61 -8.39 2.71
CA PHE A 46 -8.38 -9.18 2.70
C PHE A 46 -7.52 -8.89 3.93
N MET A 47 -7.39 -7.62 4.31
CA MET A 47 -6.63 -7.24 5.51
C MET A 47 -7.37 -7.57 6.79
N THR A 48 -8.66 -7.24 6.92
CA THR A 48 -9.42 -7.46 8.16
C THR A 48 -9.70 -8.93 8.46
N ASP A 49 -10.10 -9.69 7.44
CA ASP A 49 -10.61 -11.06 7.65
C ASP A 49 -9.48 -12.08 7.62
N THR A 50 -8.40 -11.81 6.86
CA THR A 50 -7.32 -12.77 6.65
C THR A 50 -6.05 -12.42 7.40
N TRP A 51 -5.61 -11.16 7.39
CA TRP A 51 -4.26 -10.81 7.85
C TRP A 51 -4.20 -10.13 9.21
N ALA A 52 -5.15 -9.28 9.57
CA ALA A 52 -5.18 -8.69 10.90
C ALA A 52 -5.18 -9.75 12.04
N PRO A 53 -5.97 -10.85 11.95
CA PRO A 53 -5.93 -11.91 12.95
C PRO A 53 -4.57 -12.62 13.08
N LYS A 54 -3.78 -12.67 12.00
CA LYS A 54 -2.46 -13.33 12.01
C LYS A 54 -1.41 -12.56 12.80
N ALA A 55 -1.56 -11.24 12.96
CA ALA A 55 -0.62 -10.43 13.72
C ALA A 55 -0.43 -10.95 15.15
N LYS A 56 -1.53 -11.35 15.80
CA LYS A 56 -1.50 -11.93 17.15
C LYS A 56 -0.68 -13.23 17.22
N SER A 57 -0.91 -14.15 16.28
CA SER A 57 -0.18 -15.42 16.28
C SER A 57 1.29 -15.22 15.88
N MET A 58 1.59 -14.34 14.94
CA MET A 58 2.96 -14.04 14.49
C MET A 58 3.80 -13.34 15.56
N SER A 59 3.18 -12.59 16.46
CA SER A 59 3.83 -11.86 17.55
C SER A 59 3.82 -12.64 18.89
N GLY A 60 3.44 -13.93 18.90
CA GLY A 60 3.29 -14.67 20.16
C GLY A 60 2.25 -14.09 21.11
N GLY A 61 1.27 -13.33 20.59
CA GLY A 61 0.24 -12.68 21.37
C GLY A 61 0.52 -11.23 21.77
N ALA A 62 1.70 -10.69 21.43
CA ALA A 62 2.12 -9.35 21.86
C ALA A 62 1.39 -8.21 21.10
N VAL A 63 1.00 -8.46 19.83
CA VAL A 63 0.41 -7.43 18.94
C VAL A 63 -0.90 -7.93 18.35
N GLU A 64 -1.93 -7.13 18.47
CA GLU A 64 -3.18 -7.24 17.71
C GLU A 64 -3.32 -6.06 16.76
N ILE A 65 -3.99 -6.25 15.62
CA ILE A 65 -4.24 -5.21 14.63
C ILE A 65 -5.74 -5.10 14.40
N GLU A 66 -6.25 -3.88 14.51
CA GLU A 66 -7.58 -3.48 14.06
C GLU A 66 -7.44 -2.57 12.84
N VAL A 67 -7.90 -3.05 11.67
CA VAL A 67 -7.88 -2.27 10.42
C VAL A 67 -9.20 -1.55 10.26
N LEU A 68 -9.18 -0.24 10.42
CA LEU A 68 -10.35 0.63 10.26
C LEU A 68 -10.48 1.08 8.81
N PRO A 69 -11.70 1.18 8.27
CA PRO A 69 -11.90 1.69 6.92
C PRO A 69 -11.60 3.19 6.83
N THR A 70 -11.47 3.68 5.60
CA THR A 70 -11.27 5.11 5.34
C THR A 70 -12.37 5.96 5.99
N LYS A 71 -11.99 7.10 6.54
CA LYS A 71 -12.87 8.07 7.23
C LYS A 71 -13.51 7.54 8.53
N ALA A 72 -13.06 6.41 9.06
CA ALA A 72 -13.60 5.87 10.32
C ALA A 72 -13.24 6.76 11.53
N VAL A 73 -12.06 7.36 11.53
CA VAL A 73 -11.59 8.25 12.60
C VAL A 73 -11.37 9.66 12.08
N VAL A 74 -10.61 9.81 10.99
CA VAL A 74 -10.30 11.10 10.35
C VAL A 74 -10.40 11.01 8.82
N PRO A 75 -10.56 12.13 8.10
CA PRO A 75 -10.42 12.16 6.65
C PRO A 75 -9.07 11.59 6.19
N HIS A 76 -9.03 10.98 5.00
CA HIS A 76 -7.85 10.26 4.49
C HIS A 76 -6.55 11.11 4.42
N ARG A 77 -6.66 12.43 4.25
CA ARG A 77 -5.50 13.35 4.23
C ARG A 77 -4.99 13.75 5.62
N GLU A 78 -5.75 13.44 6.66
CA GLU A 78 -5.42 13.80 8.04
C GLU A 78 -4.83 12.63 8.83
N THR A 79 -4.72 11.43 8.21
CA THR A 79 -4.27 10.23 8.93
C THR A 79 -2.86 10.36 9.47
N ILE A 80 -1.93 10.97 8.74
CA ILE A 80 -0.55 11.14 9.21
C ILE A 80 -0.46 12.06 10.44
N ASP A 81 -1.30 13.10 10.52
CA ASP A 81 -1.39 13.96 11.72
C ASP A 81 -2.05 13.21 12.88
N ALA A 82 -3.09 12.43 12.61
CA ALA A 82 -3.73 11.59 13.60
C ALA A 82 -2.76 10.54 14.18
N VAL A 83 -1.93 9.93 13.33
CA VAL A 83 -0.87 9.00 13.77
C VAL A 83 0.20 9.75 14.57
N ALA A 84 0.68 10.91 14.10
CA ALA A 84 1.69 11.71 14.79
C ALA A 84 1.24 12.14 16.19
N ASN A 85 -0.07 12.40 16.37
CA ASN A 85 -0.67 12.83 17.64
C ASN A 85 -1.17 11.65 18.50
N GLY A 86 -1.07 10.39 18.02
CA GLY A 86 -1.48 9.20 18.74
C GLY A 86 -3.01 9.00 18.83
N ILE A 87 -3.77 9.64 17.94
CA ILE A 87 -5.23 9.40 17.75
C ILE A 87 -5.42 8.06 17.03
N LEU A 88 -4.56 7.76 16.08
CA LEU A 88 -4.37 6.46 15.44
C LEU A 88 -3.01 5.90 15.85
N ASP A 89 -2.89 4.58 15.98
CA ASP A 89 -1.59 3.94 16.18
C ASP A 89 -0.80 3.85 14.87
N GLY A 90 -1.46 3.82 13.73
CA GLY A 90 -0.84 3.83 12.41
C GLY A 90 -1.82 4.01 11.26
N ASP A 91 -1.32 3.97 10.04
CA ASP A 91 -2.15 3.96 8.84
C ASP A 91 -1.62 3.01 7.74
N LEU A 92 -2.55 2.58 6.88
CA LEU A 92 -2.33 1.83 5.64
C LEU A 92 -2.92 2.67 4.49
N ASN A 93 -2.29 3.79 4.16
CA ASN A 93 -2.85 4.80 3.27
C ASN A 93 -1.97 5.04 2.03
N ALA A 94 -2.54 5.62 0.97
CA ALA A 94 -1.78 5.95 -0.22
C ALA A 94 -0.88 7.17 0.04
N VAL A 95 0.41 7.01 -0.26
CA VAL A 95 1.44 8.03 -0.03
C VAL A 95 1.15 9.31 -0.84
N SER A 96 0.63 9.17 -2.05
CA SER A 96 0.31 10.30 -2.94
C SER A 96 -0.73 11.28 -2.37
N TYR A 97 -1.58 10.85 -1.42
CA TYR A 97 -2.56 11.74 -0.79
C TYR A 97 -1.93 12.86 0.06
N PHE A 98 -0.65 12.77 0.36
CA PHE A 98 0.09 13.78 1.13
C PHE A 98 0.95 14.70 0.26
N SER A 99 0.78 14.64 -1.07
CA SER A 99 1.52 15.46 -2.05
C SER A 99 1.40 16.97 -1.82
N GLY A 100 0.33 17.43 -1.16
CA GLY A 100 0.17 18.81 -0.75
C GLY A 100 1.17 19.30 0.31
N ARG A 101 1.82 18.39 1.07
CA ARG A 101 2.88 18.74 2.02
C ARG A 101 4.24 18.88 1.36
N ASP A 102 4.58 17.94 0.48
CA ASP A 102 5.80 17.97 -0.31
C ASP A 102 5.57 17.15 -1.60
N PRO A 103 5.98 17.66 -2.77
CA PRO A 103 5.89 16.93 -4.03
C PRO A 103 6.54 15.55 -4.02
N ALA A 104 7.52 15.30 -3.13
CA ALA A 104 8.16 14.00 -2.97
C ALA A 104 7.15 12.90 -2.59
N PHE A 105 6.09 13.20 -1.84
CA PHE A 105 5.03 12.24 -1.55
C PHE A 105 4.32 11.76 -2.83
N ALA A 106 4.19 12.62 -3.85
CA ALA A 106 3.62 12.20 -5.12
C ALA A 106 4.59 11.29 -5.90
N ILE A 107 5.90 11.60 -5.91
CA ILE A 107 6.92 10.81 -6.61
C ILE A 107 7.08 9.43 -5.97
N ILE A 108 7.19 9.35 -4.64
CA ILE A 108 7.23 8.07 -3.92
C ILE A 108 5.90 7.33 -4.02
N GLY A 109 4.79 8.07 -4.01
CA GLY A 109 3.44 7.51 -3.98
C GLY A 109 3.02 6.82 -5.26
N ASP A 110 3.46 7.30 -6.40
CA ASP A 110 3.28 6.66 -7.70
C ASP A 110 4.13 7.36 -8.76
N LEU A 111 5.24 6.76 -9.14
CA LEU A 111 5.96 7.18 -10.34
C LEU A 111 5.23 6.63 -11.58
N ILE A 112 4.06 7.22 -11.87
CA ILE A 112 3.15 6.75 -12.92
C ILE A 112 3.89 6.48 -14.24
N ALA A 113 3.62 5.34 -14.86
CA ALA A 113 4.27 4.82 -16.05
C ALA A 113 5.78 4.48 -15.88
N GLY A 114 6.35 4.56 -14.67
CA GLY A 114 7.78 4.31 -14.42
C GLY A 114 8.16 2.84 -14.48
N TYR A 115 7.32 1.97 -13.98
CA TYR A 115 7.62 0.55 -13.79
C TYR A 115 6.69 -0.38 -14.54
N ASP A 116 7.16 -1.60 -14.83
CA ASP A 116 6.37 -2.59 -15.54
C ASP A 116 5.66 -3.57 -14.59
N THR A 117 6.20 -3.77 -13.38
CA THR A 117 5.69 -4.74 -12.42
C THR A 117 5.59 -4.19 -11.00
N VAL A 118 4.65 -4.75 -10.24
CA VAL A 118 4.47 -4.47 -8.81
C VAL A 118 5.74 -4.79 -8.01
N ASP A 119 6.45 -5.88 -8.36
CA ASP A 119 7.67 -6.29 -7.67
C ASP A 119 8.79 -5.26 -7.81
N GLN A 120 8.91 -4.60 -8.97
CA GLN A 120 9.90 -3.53 -9.16
C GLN A 120 9.64 -2.37 -8.21
N VAL A 121 8.39 -1.91 -8.08
CA VAL A 121 8.04 -0.81 -7.15
C VAL A 121 8.21 -1.23 -5.70
N ARG A 122 7.85 -2.46 -5.35
CA ARG A 122 8.07 -2.98 -3.99
C ARG A 122 9.54 -3.06 -3.64
N THR A 123 10.36 -3.53 -4.58
CA THR A 123 11.82 -3.60 -4.40
C THR A 123 12.41 -2.19 -4.25
N PHE A 124 11.99 -1.24 -5.09
CA PHE A 124 12.37 0.16 -4.91
C PHE A 124 12.02 0.65 -3.51
N CYS A 125 10.79 0.44 -3.10
CA CYS A 125 10.29 0.97 -1.84
C CYS A 125 11.02 0.38 -0.63
N MET A 126 11.20 -0.95 -0.59
CA MET A 126 11.73 -1.64 0.57
C MET A 126 13.26 -1.79 0.58
N HIS A 127 13.93 -1.70 -0.58
CA HIS A 127 15.34 -2.09 -0.72
C HIS A 127 16.20 -1.13 -1.57
N ALA A 128 15.60 -0.10 -2.17
CA ALA A 128 16.32 0.79 -3.08
C ALA A 128 16.04 2.29 -2.81
N GLY A 129 15.79 2.65 -1.55
CA GLY A 129 15.75 4.04 -1.07
C GLY A 129 14.35 4.61 -0.83
N GLY A 130 13.27 3.96 -1.29
CA GLY A 130 11.93 4.52 -1.16
C GLY A 130 11.49 4.68 0.30
N LYS A 131 11.67 3.65 1.14
CA LYS A 131 11.34 3.67 2.57
C LYS A 131 12.15 4.73 3.32
N GLU A 132 13.43 4.84 3.03
CA GLU A 132 14.35 5.79 3.66
C GLU A 132 13.97 7.23 3.32
N ILE A 133 13.60 7.53 2.08
CA ILE A 133 13.15 8.86 1.67
C ILE A 133 11.79 9.18 2.29
N LEU A 134 10.90 8.21 2.36
CA LEU A 134 9.61 8.37 3.04
C LEU A 134 9.81 8.68 4.53
N GLN A 135 10.75 8.01 5.22
CA GLN A 135 11.11 8.34 6.60
C GLN A 135 11.67 9.76 6.71
N LYS A 136 12.57 10.18 5.80
CA LYS A 136 13.09 11.57 5.77
C LYS A 136 11.98 12.61 5.61
N LEU A 137 10.95 12.32 4.81
CA LEU A 137 9.78 13.20 4.69
C LEU A 137 9.05 13.35 6.01
N TYR A 138 8.82 12.24 6.72
CA TYR A 138 8.19 12.29 8.04
C TYR A 138 9.06 12.99 9.07
N ASP A 139 10.36 12.76 9.08
CA ASP A 139 11.29 13.43 10.00
C ASP A 139 11.35 14.93 9.76
N LYS A 140 11.20 15.38 8.51
CA LYS A 140 11.12 16.80 8.16
C LYS A 140 9.85 17.47 8.66
N TYR A 141 8.69 16.84 8.47
CA TYR A 141 7.39 17.48 8.72
C TYR A 141 6.77 17.12 10.07
N LEU A 142 7.14 15.98 10.62
CA LEU A 142 6.61 15.40 11.88
C LEU A 142 7.78 14.79 12.69
N PRO A 143 8.78 15.59 13.09
CA PRO A 143 10.04 15.11 13.65
C PRO A 143 9.85 14.22 14.87
N GLY A 144 10.35 12.98 14.79
CA GLY A 144 10.30 11.99 15.86
C GLY A 144 8.90 11.46 16.20
N LYS A 145 7.90 11.66 15.34
CA LYS A 145 6.51 11.25 15.62
C LYS A 145 6.09 9.98 14.91
N ILE A 146 6.71 9.65 13.78
CA ILE A 146 6.30 8.55 12.90
C ILE A 146 7.47 7.62 12.64
N HIS A 147 7.19 6.32 12.63
CA HIS A 147 8.07 5.28 12.13
C HIS A 147 7.45 4.66 10.87
N VAL A 148 8.24 4.59 9.79
CA VAL A 148 7.84 3.91 8.54
C VAL A 148 8.20 2.43 8.65
N VAL A 149 7.21 1.57 8.79
CA VAL A 149 7.38 0.11 8.81
C VAL A 149 7.67 -0.40 7.40
N GLY A 150 6.92 0.10 6.42
CA GLY A 150 7.12 -0.27 5.03
C GLY A 150 6.28 0.54 4.06
N CYS A 151 6.52 0.32 2.78
CA CYS A 151 5.75 0.88 1.68
C CYS A 151 5.74 -0.06 0.47
N GLY A 152 4.80 0.14 -0.43
CA GLY A 152 4.71 -0.57 -1.70
C GLY A 152 3.28 -0.79 -2.18
N PRO A 153 3.09 -1.03 -3.49
CA PRO A 153 1.79 -1.39 -4.04
C PRO A 153 1.47 -2.85 -3.76
N TYR A 154 0.17 -3.19 -3.77
CA TYR A 154 -0.27 -4.60 -3.77
C TYR A 154 -0.72 -5.06 -5.15
N ALA A 155 -0.99 -4.15 -6.09
CA ALA A 155 -1.43 -4.48 -7.45
C ALA A 155 -1.00 -3.41 -8.45
N LYS A 156 -1.05 -3.76 -9.74
CA LYS A 156 -1.13 -2.80 -10.83
C LYS A 156 -2.58 -2.34 -10.92
N GLU A 157 -2.82 -1.05 -10.96
CA GLU A 157 -4.18 -0.52 -11.03
C GLU A 157 -4.77 -0.70 -12.42
N ALA A 158 -6.01 -1.21 -12.46
CA ALA A 158 -6.82 -1.22 -13.66
C ALA A 158 -7.53 0.12 -13.78
N PHE A 159 -7.45 0.72 -14.97
CA PHE A 159 -8.18 1.96 -15.26
C PHE A 159 -9.65 1.64 -15.51
N VAL A 160 -10.57 2.43 -14.96
CA VAL A 160 -12.01 2.27 -15.19
C VAL A 160 -12.54 3.41 -16.03
N SER A 161 -13.38 3.13 -17.02
CA SER A 161 -13.90 4.16 -17.93
C SER A 161 -15.33 3.88 -18.39
N THR A 162 -16.11 4.94 -18.54
CA THR A 162 -17.45 4.92 -19.14
C THR A 162 -17.39 5.09 -20.67
N VAL A 163 -16.22 5.46 -21.19
CA VAL A 163 -15.95 5.66 -22.62
C VAL A 163 -14.74 4.84 -23.05
N PRO A 164 -14.67 4.38 -24.31
CA PRO A 164 -13.49 3.64 -24.77
C PRO A 164 -12.27 4.57 -24.87
N ILE A 165 -11.14 4.14 -24.27
CA ILE A 165 -9.84 4.82 -24.32
C ILE A 165 -8.83 3.79 -24.81
N ASN A 166 -8.65 3.67 -26.12
CA ASN A 166 -7.79 2.68 -26.76
C ASN A 166 -6.36 3.19 -26.94
N THR A 167 -6.19 4.51 -27.00
CA THR A 167 -4.91 5.18 -27.25
C THR A 167 -4.73 6.37 -26.30
N VAL A 168 -3.51 6.90 -26.21
CA VAL A 168 -3.22 8.13 -25.46
C VAL A 168 -4.05 9.32 -26.00
N ALA A 169 -4.29 9.38 -27.31
CA ALA A 169 -5.05 10.47 -27.92
C ALA A 169 -6.52 10.53 -27.46
N ASP A 170 -7.08 9.38 -27.05
CA ASP A 170 -8.47 9.29 -26.60
C ASP A 170 -8.69 9.95 -25.22
N PHE A 171 -7.62 10.30 -24.51
CA PHE A 171 -7.74 11.10 -23.27
C PHE A 171 -8.23 12.53 -23.50
N LYS A 172 -8.18 13.02 -24.74
CA LYS A 172 -8.52 14.42 -25.03
C LYS A 172 -9.92 14.79 -24.54
N GLY A 173 -9.98 15.66 -23.52
CA GLY A 173 -11.23 16.16 -22.95
C GLY A 173 -11.94 15.21 -21.99
N VAL A 174 -11.43 13.99 -21.78
CA VAL A 174 -12.00 13.03 -20.83
C VAL A 174 -11.76 13.53 -19.40
N LYS A 175 -12.82 13.56 -18.59
CA LYS A 175 -12.71 13.90 -17.16
C LYS A 175 -12.17 12.69 -16.40
N VAL A 176 -10.87 12.71 -16.13
CA VAL A 176 -10.15 11.60 -15.49
C VAL A 176 -9.95 11.87 -14.00
N ARG A 177 -10.50 11.00 -13.15
CA ARG A 177 -10.11 11.00 -11.74
C ARG A 177 -8.71 10.41 -11.57
N SER A 178 -7.90 11.10 -10.81
CA SER A 178 -6.65 10.57 -10.27
C SER A 178 -6.44 11.08 -8.84
N PRO A 179 -5.50 10.49 -8.08
CA PRO A 179 -4.94 11.19 -6.94
C PRO A 179 -4.40 12.55 -7.38
N GLU A 180 -4.36 13.50 -6.46
CA GLU A 180 -3.72 14.79 -6.72
C GLU A 180 -2.20 14.64 -6.87
N GLY A 181 -1.57 15.64 -7.46
CA GLY A 181 -0.13 15.67 -7.64
C GLY A 181 0.32 15.14 -9.00
N LEU A 182 1.30 14.23 -9.02
CA LEU A 182 1.98 13.80 -10.24
C LEU A 182 1.04 13.10 -11.23
N ALA A 183 0.17 12.21 -10.76
CA ALA A 183 -0.76 11.48 -11.64
C ALA A 183 -1.71 12.43 -12.38
N ALA A 184 -2.27 13.42 -11.67
CA ALA A 184 -3.13 14.43 -12.27
C ALA A 184 -2.39 15.24 -13.35
N GLU A 185 -1.12 15.60 -13.13
CA GLU A 185 -0.31 16.32 -14.11
C GLU A 185 -0.03 15.46 -15.36
N VAL A 186 0.26 14.17 -15.20
CA VAL A 186 0.48 13.26 -16.33
C VAL A 186 -0.77 13.14 -17.18
N PHE A 187 -1.94 12.91 -16.58
CA PHE A 187 -3.21 12.84 -17.33
C PHE A 187 -3.54 14.17 -18.03
N LYS A 188 -3.26 15.30 -17.37
CA LYS A 188 -3.41 16.63 -18.00
C LYS A 188 -2.54 16.77 -19.26
N ARG A 189 -1.29 16.35 -19.22
CA ARG A 189 -0.38 16.36 -20.37
C ARG A 189 -0.81 15.39 -21.47
N ALA A 190 -1.47 14.30 -21.11
CA ALA A 190 -2.09 13.39 -22.05
C ALA A 190 -3.39 13.97 -22.71
N GLY A 191 -3.81 15.16 -22.29
CA GLY A 191 -4.99 15.84 -22.84
C GLY A 191 -6.28 15.66 -22.05
N ALA A 192 -6.26 14.94 -20.95
CA ALA A 192 -7.42 14.76 -20.08
C ALA A 192 -7.74 16.02 -19.25
N ALA A 193 -8.94 16.07 -18.70
CA ALA A 193 -9.36 17.02 -17.68
C ALA A 193 -9.32 16.34 -16.30
N PRO A 194 -8.24 16.46 -15.54
CA PRO A 194 -8.08 15.73 -14.27
C PRO A 194 -9.02 16.27 -13.19
N VAL A 195 -9.61 15.35 -12.42
CA VAL A 195 -10.46 15.60 -11.26
C VAL A 195 -9.87 14.87 -10.06
N SER A 196 -9.40 15.59 -9.06
CA SER A 196 -8.79 14.98 -7.87
C SER A 196 -9.83 14.70 -6.79
N LEU A 197 -10.03 13.41 -6.50
CA LEU A 197 -10.88 12.95 -5.40
C LEU A 197 -10.37 11.59 -4.87
N PRO A 198 -10.69 11.24 -3.61
CA PRO A 198 -10.25 9.99 -3.02
C PRO A 198 -10.91 8.79 -3.72
N PHE A 199 -10.24 7.64 -3.68
CA PHE A 199 -10.76 6.39 -4.26
C PHE A 199 -12.18 6.07 -3.77
N SER A 200 -12.47 6.36 -2.50
CA SER A 200 -13.78 6.11 -1.89
C SER A 200 -14.97 6.84 -2.57
N GLU A 201 -14.71 7.83 -3.42
CA GLU A 201 -15.74 8.64 -4.10
C GLU A 201 -15.87 8.29 -5.59
N VAL A 202 -14.98 7.43 -6.13
CA VAL A 202 -14.90 7.14 -7.57
C VAL A 202 -16.19 6.54 -8.12
N TYR A 203 -16.77 5.52 -7.46
CA TYR A 203 -18.01 4.90 -7.94
C TYR A 203 -19.14 5.94 -8.13
N THR A 204 -19.38 6.74 -7.08
CA THR A 204 -20.43 7.76 -7.12
C THR A 204 -20.16 8.85 -8.17
N ALA A 205 -18.88 9.20 -8.35
CA ALA A 205 -18.49 10.22 -9.35
C ALA A 205 -18.69 9.71 -10.79
N LEU A 206 -18.38 8.43 -11.07
CA LEU A 206 -18.68 7.77 -12.35
C LEU A 206 -20.19 7.67 -12.59
N GLU A 207 -20.94 7.19 -11.59
CA GLU A 207 -22.40 7.02 -11.66
C GLU A 207 -23.12 8.34 -11.95
N LYS A 208 -22.65 9.44 -11.36
CA LYS A 208 -23.23 10.79 -11.56
C LYS A 208 -22.65 11.55 -12.75
N GLY A 209 -21.72 10.99 -13.51
CA GLY A 209 -21.07 11.65 -14.64
C GLY A 209 -20.21 12.86 -14.26
N VAL A 210 -19.77 12.95 -12.99
CA VAL A 210 -18.79 13.95 -12.54
C VAL A 210 -17.44 13.68 -13.17
N ILE A 211 -17.10 12.40 -13.36
CA ILE A 211 -15.93 11.90 -14.08
C ILE A 211 -16.38 10.90 -15.15
N ASP A 212 -15.58 10.77 -16.21
CA ASP A 212 -15.80 9.81 -17.27
C ASP A 212 -14.94 8.56 -17.09
N ALA A 213 -13.80 8.71 -16.43
CA ALA A 213 -12.84 7.65 -16.19
C ALA A 213 -12.05 7.85 -14.89
N ALA A 214 -11.40 6.81 -14.41
CA ALA A 214 -10.56 6.90 -13.23
C ALA A 214 -9.34 5.97 -13.29
N ASP A 215 -8.19 6.50 -12.90
CA ASP A 215 -7.10 5.74 -12.33
C ASP A 215 -7.59 5.19 -10.98
N ALA A 216 -7.68 3.89 -10.84
CA ALA A 216 -8.43 3.27 -9.75
C ALA A 216 -7.59 2.20 -9.04
N SER A 217 -8.17 1.10 -8.63
CA SER A 217 -7.50 0.07 -7.86
C SER A 217 -7.25 -1.19 -8.71
N ALA A 218 -6.79 -2.29 -8.09
CA ALA A 218 -6.74 -3.61 -8.72
C ALA A 218 -8.08 -3.96 -9.39
N HIS A 219 -8.05 -4.71 -10.49
CA HIS A 219 -9.23 -5.08 -11.24
C HIS A 219 -10.27 -5.82 -10.37
N VAL A 220 -9.80 -6.71 -9.49
CA VAL A 220 -10.63 -7.41 -8.50
C VAL A 220 -11.32 -6.46 -7.53
N ASN A 221 -10.60 -5.44 -7.05
CA ASN A 221 -11.16 -4.48 -6.11
C ASN A 221 -12.19 -3.56 -6.80
N ASN A 222 -11.92 -3.14 -8.04
CA ASN A 222 -12.86 -2.37 -8.86
C ASN A 222 -14.12 -3.17 -9.16
N ASN A 223 -13.99 -4.46 -9.48
CA ASN A 223 -15.11 -5.37 -9.71
C ASN A 223 -15.96 -5.56 -8.44
N ALA A 224 -15.31 -5.86 -7.30
CA ALA A 224 -15.98 -6.03 -6.01
C ALA A 224 -16.70 -4.76 -5.53
N SER A 225 -16.14 -3.58 -5.84
CA SER A 225 -16.75 -2.27 -5.55
C SER A 225 -17.85 -1.89 -6.54
N GLY A 226 -18.18 -2.76 -7.50
CA GLY A 226 -19.26 -2.56 -8.47
C GLY A 226 -18.98 -1.55 -9.57
N MET A 227 -17.73 -1.11 -9.76
CA MET A 227 -17.40 -0.06 -10.73
C MET A 227 -17.76 -0.44 -12.18
N TYR A 228 -17.70 -1.73 -12.53
CA TYR A 228 -18.06 -2.21 -13.86
C TYR A 228 -19.57 -2.27 -14.13
N LYS A 229 -20.41 -1.94 -13.14
CA LYS A 229 -21.84 -1.69 -13.41
C LYS A 229 -22.04 -0.39 -14.18
N VAL A 230 -21.18 0.60 -13.99
CA VAL A 230 -21.26 1.94 -14.59
C VAL A 230 -20.14 2.23 -15.59
N ALA A 231 -18.95 1.65 -15.44
CA ALA A 231 -17.79 1.85 -16.30
C ALA A 231 -17.51 0.57 -17.12
N LYS A 232 -17.94 0.55 -18.37
CA LYS A 232 -17.94 -0.65 -19.24
C LYS A 232 -16.66 -0.86 -20.04
N PHE A 233 -15.70 0.07 -19.97
CA PHE A 233 -14.47 0.06 -20.75
C PHE A 233 -13.22 0.08 -19.85
N PRO A 234 -13.00 -0.96 -19.02
CA PRO A 234 -11.77 -1.02 -18.24
C PRO A 234 -10.54 -1.20 -19.14
N ILE A 235 -9.42 -0.58 -18.74
CA ILE A 235 -8.12 -0.88 -19.35
C ILE A 235 -7.38 -1.84 -18.42
N TYR A 236 -7.14 -3.07 -18.89
CA TYR A 236 -6.44 -4.11 -18.14
C TYR A 236 -5.56 -4.99 -19.07
N PRO A 237 -4.30 -5.26 -18.74
CA PRO A 237 -3.54 -4.71 -17.60
C PRO A 237 -3.47 -3.19 -17.63
N GLY A 238 -3.44 -2.57 -16.42
CA GLY A 238 -3.48 -1.11 -16.30
C GLY A 238 -2.37 -0.38 -17.05
N ILE A 239 -2.49 0.93 -17.15
CA ILE A 239 -1.57 1.82 -17.90
C ILE A 239 -0.38 2.28 -17.06
N HIS A 240 0.13 1.40 -16.17
CA HIS A 240 1.30 1.60 -15.33
C HIS A 240 1.12 2.50 -14.09
N SER A 241 -0.08 2.65 -13.55
CA SER A 241 -0.26 3.13 -12.18
C SER A 241 -0.11 1.99 -11.19
N MET A 242 0.68 2.20 -10.16
CA MET A 242 0.95 1.26 -9.07
C MET A 242 1.09 2.04 -7.77
N ALA A 243 -0.06 2.50 -7.23
CA ALA A 243 -0.10 3.36 -6.07
C ALA A 243 0.57 2.69 -4.85
N VAL A 244 1.57 3.37 -4.31
CA VAL A 244 2.30 2.94 -3.12
C VAL A 244 1.45 3.22 -1.89
N LEU A 245 1.12 2.15 -1.17
CA LEU A 245 0.54 2.24 0.16
C LEU A 245 1.67 2.19 1.18
N GLN A 246 1.59 3.04 2.18
CA GLN A 246 2.50 3.02 3.32
C GLN A 246 1.93 2.20 4.47
N PHE A 247 2.83 1.68 5.31
CA PHE A 247 2.52 1.31 6.67
C PHE A 247 3.38 2.15 7.60
N ILE A 248 2.75 3.09 8.27
CA ILE A 248 3.38 3.93 9.27
C ILE A 248 2.76 3.69 10.64
N VAL A 249 3.55 3.87 11.69
CA VAL A 249 3.14 3.70 13.08
C VAL A 249 3.57 4.92 13.89
N ASN A 250 2.76 5.33 14.86
CA ASN A 250 3.14 6.32 15.85
C ASN A 250 4.45 5.88 16.54
N LYS A 251 5.46 6.75 16.54
CA LYS A 251 6.81 6.39 17.05
C LYS A 251 6.80 5.89 18.50
N LYS A 252 5.99 6.49 19.38
CA LYS A 252 5.88 6.02 20.77
C LYS A 252 5.19 4.66 20.86
N ALA A 253 4.21 4.41 19.98
CA ALA A 253 3.56 3.11 19.91
C ALA A 253 4.53 2.04 19.41
N TRP A 254 5.32 2.34 18.37
CA TRP A 254 6.38 1.49 17.85
C TRP A 254 7.43 1.13 18.90
N ASP A 255 7.95 2.14 19.63
CA ASP A 255 9.00 1.93 20.65
C ASP A 255 8.53 1.03 21.81
N LYS A 256 7.23 1.07 22.13
CA LYS A 256 6.63 0.22 23.18
C LYS A 256 6.47 -1.24 22.78
N LEU A 257 6.58 -1.58 21.51
CA LEU A 257 6.45 -2.97 21.04
C LEU A 257 7.68 -3.82 21.38
N GLY A 258 8.83 -3.18 21.57
CA GLY A 258 10.10 -3.87 21.71
C GLY A 258 10.54 -4.58 20.42
N PRO A 259 11.76 -5.16 20.41
CA PRO A 259 12.33 -5.74 19.18
C PRO A 259 11.49 -6.86 18.56
N GLU A 260 10.89 -7.72 19.39
CA GLU A 260 10.09 -8.85 18.93
C GLU A 260 8.79 -8.39 18.26
N GLY A 261 8.07 -7.44 18.88
CA GLY A 261 6.84 -6.88 18.32
C GLY A 261 7.10 -6.06 17.07
N GLN A 262 8.21 -5.33 17.02
CA GLN A 262 8.65 -4.58 15.83
C GLN A 262 8.94 -5.52 14.66
N THR A 263 9.74 -6.57 14.89
CA THR A 263 10.01 -7.59 13.87
C THR A 263 8.75 -8.29 13.40
N ALA A 264 7.83 -8.63 14.32
CA ALA A 264 6.56 -9.25 13.97
C ALA A 264 5.72 -8.36 13.04
N LEU A 265 5.68 -7.03 13.27
CA LEU A 265 4.97 -6.09 12.38
C LEU A 265 5.64 -5.93 11.01
N GLU A 266 6.96 -5.88 10.96
CA GLU A 266 7.70 -5.83 9.69
C GLU A 266 7.43 -7.08 8.83
N VAL A 267 7.51 -8.26 9.44
CA VAL A 267 7.22 -9.54 8.76
C VAL A 267 5.74 -9.62 8.38
N TRP A 268 4.83 -9.22 9.26
CA TRP A 268 3.39 -9.18 8.98
C TRP A 268 3.09 -8.30 7.76
N TYR A 269 3.66 -7.09 7.70
CA TYR A 269 3.47 -6.19 6.57
C TYR A 269 4.01 -6.80 5.27
N ALA A 270 5.24 -7.28 5.27
CA ALA A 270 5.88 -7.86 4.10
C ALA A 270 5.06 -9.07 3.57
N ALA A 271 4.66 -9.98 4.46
CA ALA A 271 3.92 -11.18 4.11
C ALA A 271 2.49 -10.89 3.66
N SER A 272 1.79 -9.95 4.33
CA SER A 272 0.40 -9.60 3.99
C SER A 272 0.30 -8.95 2.61
N TYR A 273 1.21 -8.03 2.29
CA TYR A 273 1.22 -7.37 0.98
C TYR A 273 1.68 -8.28 -0.15
N ASP A 274 2.64 -9.21 0.10
CA ASP A 274 3.00 -10.21 -0.90
C ASP A 274 1.84 -11.18 -1.20
N ALA A 275 1.16 -11.64 -0.15
CA ALA A 275 -0.02 -12.48 -0.33
C ALA A 275 -1.16 -11.75 -1.05
N MET A 276 -1.43 -10.49 -0.68
CA MET A 276 -2.44 -9.66 -1.34
C MET A 276 -2.13 -9.47 -2.82
N ARG A 277 -0.85 -9.22 -3.16
CA ARG A 277 -0.41 -9.07 -4.55
C ARG A 277 -0.67 -10.33 -5.38
N ARG A 278 -0.32 -11.50 -4.84
CA ARG A 278 -0.51 -12.78 -5.54
C ARG A 278 -1.97 -13.08 -5.77
N GLU A 279 -2.78 -12.87 -4.74
CA GLU A 279 -4.22 -13.10 -4.81
C GLU A 279 -4.91 -12.11 -5.75
N ALA A 280 -4.51 -10.83 -5.73
CA ALA A 280 -5.01 -9.82 -6.65
C ALA A 280 -4.66 -10.17 -8.11
N ASP A 281 -3.41 -10.53 -8.41
CA ASP A 281 -3.00 -10.91 -9.79
C ASP A 281 -3.79 -12.11 -10.32
N LEU A 282 -4.01 -13.12 -9.47
CA LEU A 282 -4.81 -14.30 -9.83
C LEU A 282 -6.25 -13.93 -10.15
N GLN A 283 -6.89 -13.17 -9.27
CA GLN A 283 -8.30 -12.78 -9.44
C GLN A 283 -8.48 -11.75 -10.56
N ASP A 284 -7.57 -10.80 -10.72
CA ASP A 284 -7.59 -9.81 -11.80
C ASP A 284 -7.61 -10.50 -13.17
N ARG A 285 -6.74 -11.51 -13.38
CA ARG A 285 -6.67 -12.29 -14.62
C ARG A 285 -7.94 -13.08 -14.85
N ALA A 286 -8.48 -13.74 -13.82
CA ALA A 286 -9.69 -14.53 -13.92
C ALA A 286 -10.90 -13.66 -14.32
N ILE A 287 -11.08 -12.51 -13.66
CA ILE A 287 -12.16 -11.56 -13.94
C ILE A 287 -12.02 -10.98 -15.35
N ALA A 288 -10.81 -10.60 -15.77
CA ALA A 288 -10.59 -10.07 -17.11
C ALA A 288 -10.87 -11.12 -18.20
N ALA A 289 -10.54 -12.39 -17.95
CA ALA A 289 -10.85 -13.50 -18.86
C ALA A 289 -12.37 -13.72 -18.97
N GLU A 290 -13.08 -13.73 -17.85
CA GLU A 290 -14.55 -13.83 -17.83
C GLU A 290 -15.22 -12.67 -18.58
N GLN A 291 -14.77 -11.45 -18.36
CA GLN A 291 -15.30 -10.27 -19.01
C GLN A 291 -15.08 -10.32 -20.53
N ARG A 292 -13.92 -10.77 -21.00
CA ARG A 292 -13.62 -10.95 -22.44
C ARG A 292 -14.44 -12.05 -23.09
N ALA A 293 -14.84 -13.07 -22.31
CA ALA A 293 -15.54 -14.24 -22.83
C ALA A 293 -17.02 -14.02 -23.14
N GLY A 294 -17.66 -12.95 -22.65
CA GLY A 294 -19.06 -12.72 -22.99
C GLY A 294 -19.90 -11.90 -22.01
N THR A 295 -19.35 -10.81 -21.49
CA THR A 295 -20.14 -9.81 -20.75
C THR A 295 -20.36 -8.55 -21.61
N ASP A 296 -21.10 -7.58 -21.07
CA ASP A 296 -21.24 -6.22 -21.64
C ASP A 296 -20.02 -5.32 -21.34
N ILE A 297 -18.96 -5.87 -20.75
CA ILE A 297 -17.73 -5.16 -20.38
C ILE A 297 -16.69 -5.39 -21.48
N GLN A 298 -16.19 -4.31 -22.06
CA GLN A 298 -15.17 -4.35 -23.12
C GLN A 298 -13.79 -4.05 -22.52
N VAL A 299 -13.06 -5.09 -22.13
CA VAL A 299 -11.71 -4.97 -21.56
C VAL A 299 -10.73 -4.54 -22.65
N ILE A 300 -10.19 -3.33 -22.51
CA ILE A 300 -9.20 -2.75 -23.41
C ILE A 300 -7.80 -3.13 -22.92
N ASP A 301 -6.94 -3.54 -23.85
CA ASP A 301 -5.50 -3.75 -23.59
C ASP A 301 -4.72 -2.81 -24.50
N TRP A 302 -3.96 -1.91 -23.88
CA TRP A 302 -3.12 -0.97 -24.63
C TRP A 302 -1.93 -1.68 -25.26
N SER A 303 -1.59 -1.30 -26.48
CA SER A 303 -0.38 -1.77 -27.13
C SER A 303 0.88 -1.28 -26.39
N THR A 304 2.00 -1.94 -26.66
CA THR A 304 3.32 -1.55 -26.13
C THR A 304 3.68 -0.13 -26.56
N GLU A 305 3.31 0.25 -27.79
CA GLU A 305 3.57 1.58 -28.36
C GLU A 305 2.79 2.67 -27.63
N GLU A 306 1.53 2.44 -27.30
CA GLU A 306 0.71 3.41 -26.55
C GLU A 306 1.21 3.55 -25.12
N ARG A 307 1.64 2.46 -24.49
CA ARG A 307 2.28 2.52 -23.17
C ARG A 307 3.59 3.31 -23.20
N ALA A 308 4.40 3.15 -24.25
CA ALA A 308 5.63 3.93 -24.44
C ALA A 308 5.36 5.42 -24.61
N LYS A 309 4.37 5.80 -25.43
CA LYS A 309 3.93 7.21 -25.59
C LYS A 309 3.48 7.82 -24.26
N PHE A 310 2.69 7.08 -23.48
CA PHE A 310 2.24 7.56 -22.18
C PHE A 310 3.42 7.75 -21.21
N ARG A 311 4.41 6.85 -21.23
CA ARG A 311 5.65 6.97 -20.45
C ARG A 311 6.46 8.21 -20.83
N GLU A 312 6.58 8.52 -22.14
CA GLU A 312 7.27 9.73 -22.59
C GLU A 312 6.62 11.01 -22.02
N ILE A 313 5.29 11.06 -22.00
CA ILE A 313 4.54 12.17 -21.38
C ILE A 313 4.84 12.23 -19.87
N ALA A 314 4.86 11.09 -19.20
CA ALA A 314 5.07 11.00 -17.77
C ALA A 314 6.47 11.47 -17.35
N VAL A 315 7.51 11.15 -18.11
CA VAL A 315 8.92 11.56 -17.83
C VAL A 315 9.03 13.08 -17.71
N GLY A 316 8.38 13.84 -18.59
CA GLY A 316 8.35 15.31 -18.48
C GLY A 316 7.73 15.79 -17.18
N ALA A 317 6.65 15.14 -16.74
CA ALA A 317 5.98 15.49 -15.48
C ALA A 317 6.82 15.11 -14.25
N TRP A 318 7.55 13.98 -14.28
CA TRP A 318 8.44 13.59 -13.18
C TRP A 318 9.49 14.67 -12.91
N ASN A 319 10.16 15.16 -13.98
CA ASN A 319 11.20 16.19 -13.86
C ASN A 319 10.66 17.49 -13.29
N ASP A 320 9.50 17.95 -13.76
CA ASP A 320 8.89 19.18 -13.27
C ASP A 320 8.40 19.04 -11.81
N PHE A 321 7.95 17.86 -11.40
CA PHE A 321 7.63 17.60 -10.00
C PHE A 321 8.87 17.54 -9.12
N ALA A 322 9.93 16.90 -9.59
CA ALA A 322 11.20 16.79 -8.89
C ALA A 322 11.84 18.17 -8.64
N ALA A 323 11.67 19.10 -9.58
CA ALA A 323 12.19 20.48 -9.46
C ALA A 323 11.53 21.30 -8.34
N LYS A 324 10.38 20.86 -7.79
CA LYS A 324 9.61 21.64 -6.81
C LYS A 324 10.14 21.54 -5.37
N SER A 325 10.90 20.48 -5.02
CA SER A 325 11.53 20.39 -3.71
C SER A 325 12.82 19.54 -3.75
N PRO A 326 13.79 19.76 -2.83
CA PRO A 326 14.99 18.93 -2.75
C PRO A 326 14.68 17.44 -2.50
N LEU A 327 13.68 17.11 -1.67
CA LEU A 327 13.29 15.74 -1.41
C LEU A 327 12.57 15.10 -2.60
N ALA A 328 11.81 15.88 -3.39
CA ALA A 328 11.24 15.40 -4.63
C ALA A 328 12.32 15.06 -5.66
N LYS A 329 13.38 15.89 -5.74
CA LYS A 329 14.54 15.57 -6.59
C LYS A 329 15.26 14.32 -6.11
N GLU A 330 15.52 14.19 -4.82
CA GLU A 330 16.14 13.00 -4.23
C GLU A 330 15.31 11.74 -4.51
N ALA A 331 13.98 11.83 -4.39
CA ALA A 331 13.07 10.73 -4.68
C ALA A 331 13.14 10.29 -6.15
N LEU A 332 13.11 11.25 -7.08
CA LEU A 332 13.24 10.94 -8.51
C LEU A 332 14.61 10.35 -8.83
N ASP A 333 15.68 10.93 -8.31
CA ASP A 333 17.06 10.43 -8.53
C ASP A 333 17.19 8.98 -8.04
N ALA A 334 16.61 8.64 -6.88
CA ALA A 334 16.59 7.27 -6.37
C ALA A 334 15.83 6.31 -7.28
N HIS A 335 14.64 6.70 -7.77
CA HIS A 335 13.89 5.92 -8.76
C HIS A 335 14.72 5.69 -10.03
N LEU A 336 15.30 6.74 -10.60
CA LEU A 336 16.09 6.64 -11.84
C LEU A 336 17.34 5.77 -11.67
N ASN A 337 18.02 5.86 -10.52
CA ASN A 337 19.16 5.02 -10.20
C ASN A 337 18.75 3.55 -10.11
N TYR A 338 17.68 3.24 -9.40
CA TYR A 338 17.15 1.88 -9.32
C TYR A 338 16.69 1.37 -10.70
N MET A 339 15.97 2.17 -11.48
CA MET A 339 15.53 1.79 -12.84
C MET A 339 16.72 1.44 -13.77
N LYS A 340 17.85 2.16 -13.64
CA LYS A 340 19.10 1.80 -14.35
C LYS A 340 19.67 0.48 -13.87
N GLN A 341 19.72 0.25 -12.54
CA GLN A 341 20.23 -1.00 -11.96
C GLN A 341 19.48 -2.24 -12.45
N VAL A 342 18.15 -2.13 -12.65
CA VAL A 342 17.31 -3.24 -13.11
C VAL A 342 17.06 -3.24 -14.62
N GLY A 343 17.75 -2.39 -15.38
CA GLY A 343 17.70 -2.38 -16.85
C GLY A 343 16.45 -1.78 -17.48
N LEU A 344 15.63 -1.03 -16.71
CA LEU A 344 14.47 -0.32 -17.22
C LEU A 344 14.83 1.00 -17.93
N LEU A 345 15.97 1.56 -17.60
CA LEU A 345 16.57 2.73 -18.26
C LEU A 345 17.99 2.38 -18.73
N LYS A 346 18.39 2.98 -19.85
CA LYS A 346 19.75 2.89 -20.39
C LYS A 346 20.69 3.91 -19.73
#